data_8f2f6587c134e7d0a9a985cf2f3f6e50
#
_entry.id   8f2f6587c134e7d0a9a985cf2f3f6e50
#
_cell.length_a   1.000
_cell.length_b   1.000
_cell.length_c   1.000
_cell.angle_alpha   90.00
_cell.angle_beta   90.00
_cell.angle_gamma   90.00
#
_symmetry.space_group_name_H-M   'P 1'
#
loop_
_entity.id
_entity.type
_entity.pdbx_description
1 polymer ?
#
loop_
_entity_poly.entity_id
_entity_poly.type
_entity_poly.pdbx_seq_one_letter_code
_entity_poly.pdbx_strand_id
1 'polypeptide(L)'
;MTKISPTDIYPTPAAVVAFVLAQLLAFPAMATDYDVGSIHIAQPWSRATPKGATAGAGYMTITNKGTTPDKVSCVSDDASAQCEIHSMTMEGGVMKMRPVEGGLEIKPGETVTLAPSGFHVMFRQLKHPLEQGKTVKATLKFDKAGTVDVEYPVMAIGALAPGAAAAVT
;
A
#
# COMPACT_ATOMS: atom_id res chain seq x y z
N MET A 1 -17.69 -69.49 -14.42
CA MET A 1 -17.01 -68.99 -13.21
C MET A 1 -15.76 -68.22 -13.63
N THR A 2 -15.92 -66.91 -13.79
CA THR A 2 -14.83 -66.02 -14.24
C THR A 2 -14.29 -65.26 -13.05
N LYS A 3 -13.04 -65.50 -12.68
CA LYS A 3 -12.34 -64.86 -11.60
C LYS A 3 -11.91 -63.44 -11.99
N ILE A 4 -12.44 -62.41 -11.34
CA ILE A 4 -12.00 -61.04 -11.49
C ILE A 4 -10.87 -60.81 -10.47
N SER A 5 -9.67 -60.48 -10.95
CA SER A 5 -8.54 -60.02 -10.09
C SER A 5 -8.71 -58.53 -9.77
N PRO A 6 -8.56 -58.12 -8.52
CA PRO A 6 -8.50 -56.70 -8.21
C PRO A 6 -7.10 -56.15 -8.53
N THR A 7 -7.03 -55.33 -9.57
CA THR A 7 -5.84 -54.50 -9.82
C THR A 7 -5.91 -53.27 -8.92
N ASP A 8 -5.00 -53.25 -7.94
CA ASP A 8 -4.76 -52.13 -7.02
C ASP A 8 -4.46 -50.84 -7.82
N ILE A 9 -5.33 -49.88 -7.70
CA ILE A 9 -5.13 -48.52 -8.23
C ILE A 9 -4.45 -47.71 -7.11
N TYR A 10 -3.12 -47.82 -7.03
CA TYR A 10 -2.33 -46.88 -6.24
C TYR A 10 -1.82 -45.77 -7.16
N PRO A 11 -2.05 -44.48 -6.84
CA PRO A 11 -1.49 -43.40 -7.62
C PRO A 11 0.05 -43.41 -7.47
N THR A 12 0.73 -43.33 -8.61
CA THR A 12 2.19 -43.34 -8.67
C THR A 12 2.77 -42.12 -7.93
N PRO A 13 3.90 -42.28 -7.22
CA PRO A 13 4.51 -41.20 -6.42
C PRO A 13 4.89 -39.95 -7.23
N ALA A 14 5.00 -40.06 -8.56
CA ALA A 14 5.30 -38.94 -9.45
C ALA A 14 4.13 -37.91 -9.53
N ALA A 15 2.88 -38.32 -9.36
CA ALA A 15 1.73 -37.42 -9.41
C ALA A 15 1.58 -36.58 -8.14
N VAL A 16 2.04 -37.07 -7.00
CA VAL A 16 1.96 -36.36 -5.71
C VAL A 16 3.04 -35.28 -5.61
N VAL A 17 4.23 -35.51 -6.18
CA VAL A 17 5.34 -34.54 -6.19
C VAL A 17 5.03 -33.34 -7.07
N ALA A 18 4.32 -33.52 -8.19
CA ALA A 18 3.94 -32.41 -9.08
C ALA A 18 2.91 -31.47 -8.46
N PHE A 19 2.02 -31.98 -7.57
CA PHE A 19 0.99 -31.16 -6.92
C PHE A 19 1.55 -30.33 -5.75
N VAL A 20 2.60 -30.80 -5.07
CA VAL A 20 3.28 -30.08 -3.98
C VAL A 20 4.17 -28.95 -4.49
N LEU A 21 4.78 -29.10 -5.68
CA LEU A 21 5.64 -28.05 -6.24
C LEU A 21 4.87 -26.84 -6.78
N ALA A 22 3.58 -26.98 -7.11
CA ALA A 22 2.75 -25.89 -7.65
C ALA A 22 2.26 -24.90 -6.58
N GLN A 23 2.37 -25.19 -5.29
CA GLN A 23 1.89 -24.33 -4.21
C GLN A 23 2.95 -23.37 -3.64
N LEU A 24 4.19 -23.40 -4.14
CA LEU A 24 5.33 -22.66 -3.56
C LEU A 24 5.58 -21.27 -4.19
N LEU A 25 4.70 -20.75 -5.05
CA LEU A 25 4.91 -19.48 -5.75
C LEU A 25 3.94 -18.35 -5.39
N ALA A 26 3.22 -18.43 -4.28
CA ALA A 26 2.55 -17.27 -3.72
C ALA A 26 3.55 -16.49 -2.86
N PHE A 27 4.47 -15.75 -3.48
CA PHE A 27 5.24 -14.72 -2.78
C PHE A 27 4.23 -13.66 -2.33
N PRO A 28 4.14 -13.34 -1.02
CA PRO A 28 3.43 -12.14 -0.62
C PRO A 28 4.10 -10.96 -1.32
N ALA A 29 3.31 -10.07 -1.93
CA ALA A 29 3.81 -8.80 -2.42
C ALA A 29 4.37 -8.05 -1.20
N MET A 30 5.69 -8.13 -1.02
CA MET A 30 6.40 -7.39 0.02
C MET A 30 6.30 -5.92 -0.38
N ALA A 31 5.77 -5.08 0.50
CA ALA A 31 5.86 -3.64 0.32
C ALA A 31 7.36 -3.29 0.20
N THR A 32 7.73 -2.64 -0.89
CA THR A 32 9.11 -2.23 -1.14
C THR A 32 9.38 -0.97 -0.33
N ASP A 33 10.44 -0.97 0.47
CA ASP A 33 10.90 0.24 1.14
C ASP A 33 11.75 1.09 0.19
N TYR A 34 11.79 2.39 0.40
CA TYR A 34 12.53 3.35 -0.43
C TYR A 34 13.42 4.23 0.44
N ASP A 35 14.59 4.55 -0.07
CA ASP A 35 15.49 5.54 0.52
C ASP A 35 15.78 6.65 -0.50
N VAL A 36 15.66 7.91 -0.06
CA VAL A 36 16.01 9.09 -0.84
C VAL A 36 16.74 10.08 0.06
N GLY A 37 18.00 10.34 -0.22
CA GLY A 37 18.86 11.12 0.67
C GLY A 37 18.90 10.52 2.08
N SER A 38 18.47 11.31 3.07
CA SER A 38 18.36 10.87 4.47
C SER A 38 16.96 10.38 4.87
N ILE A 39 16.05 10.32 3.93
CA ILE A 39 14.66 9.90 4.17
C ILE A 39 14.51 8.42 3.86
N HIS A 40 13.87 7.70 4.77
CA HIS A 40 13.46 6.32 4.62
C HIS A 40 11.94 6.23 4.60
N ILE A 41 11.39 5.59 3.56
CA ILE A 41 9.96 5.34 3.39
C ILE A 41 9.73 3.84 3.51
N ALA A 42 8.89 3.44 4.44
CA ALA A 42 8.61 2.02 4.70
C ALA A 42 7.13 1.71 4.53
N GLN A 43 6.87 0.50 4.06
CA GLN A 43 5.55 -0.12 3.99
C GLN A 43 4.48 0.74 3.28
N PRO A 44 4.72 1.28 2.08
CA PRO A 44 3.68 1.98 1.34
C PRO A 44 2.55 1.01 0.97
N TRP A 45 1.30 1.47 1.10
CA TRP A 45 0.11 0.71 0.73
C TRP A 45 -1.09 1.63 0.49
N SER A 46 -2.10 1.12 -0.18
CA SER A 46 -3.36 1.82 -0.45
C SER A 46 -4.53 0.88 -0.20
N ARG A 47 -5.74 1.40 -0.21
CA ARG A 47 -6.99 0.63 -0.16
C ARG A 47 -7.67 0.58 -1.50
N ALA A 48 -8.30 -0.54 -1.79
CA ALA A 48 -9.26 -0.63 -2.89
C ALA A 48 -10.42 0.35 -2.67
N THR A 49 -10.97 0.87 -3.75
CA THR A 49 -12.12 1.77 -3.71
C THR A 49 -13.32 1.16 -4.43
N PRO A 50 -14.56 1.50 -4.02
CA PRO A 50 -15.74 1.04 -4.73
C PRO A 50 -15.81 1.67 -6.13
N LYS A 51 -16.63 1.07 -7.02
CA LYS A 51 -16.92 1.65 -8.33
C LYS A 51 -17.55 3.04 -8.17
N GLY A 52 -17.06 4.00 -8.96
CA GLY A 52 -17.52 5.39 -8.90
C GLY A 52 -16.91 6.24 -7.78
N ALA A 53 -15.97 5.70 -7.01
CA ALA A 53 -15.21 6.51 -6.07
C ALA A 53 -14.40 7.59 -6.82
N THR A 54 -14.44 8.81 -6.32
CA THR A 54 -13.69 9.95 -6.87
C THR A 54 -12.37 10.20 -6.13
N ALA A 55 -12.11 9.46 -5.04
CA ALA A 55 -10.93 9.61 -4.22
C ALA A 55 -10.44 8.26 -3.67
N GLY A 56 -9.13 8.17 -3.46
CA GLY A 56 -8.43 7.08 -2.81
C GLY A 56 -7.38 7.61 -1.84
N ALA A 57 -6.78 6.73 -1.06
CA ALA A 57 -5.76 7.13 -0.10
C ALA A 57 -4.58 6.17 -0.09
N GLY A 58 -3.38 6.73 0.05
CA GLY A 58 -2.12 6.03 0.24
C GLY A 58 -1.57 6.26 1.65
N TYR A 59 -0.91 5.26 2.18
CA TYR A 59 -0.36 5.22 3.53
C TYR A 59 1.08 4.71 3.49
N MET A 60 1.88 5.12 4.45
CA MET A 60 3.28 4.72 4.59
C MET A 60 3.85 5.23 5.91
N THR A 61 5.04 4.80 6.24
CA THR A 61 5.83 5.38 7.32
C THR A 61 7.04 6.11 6.73
N ILE A 62 7.31 7.33 7.17
CA ILE A 62 8.44 8.14 6.70
C ILE A 62 9.33 8.47 7.90
N THR A 63 10.62 8.13 7.79
CA THR A 63 11.63 8.43 8.82
C THR A 63 12.69 9.36 8.25
N ASN A 64 12.93 10.48 8.91
CA ASN A 64 14.07 11.35 8.61
C ASN A 64 15.29 10.93 9.43
N LYS A 65 16.22 10.22 8.82
CA LYS A 65 17.49 9.79 9.43
C LYS A 65 18.56 10.89 9.43
N GLY A 66 18.25 12.05 8.86
CA GLY A 66 19.16 13.20 8.76
C GLY A 66 19.20 14.06 10.00
N THR A 67 19.97 15.15 9.91
CA THR A 67 20.17 16.12 10.99
C THR A 67 19.40 17.43 10.76
N THR A 68 18.70 17.57 9.66
CA THR A 68 17.90 18.75 9.31
C THR A 68 16.46 18.36 9.01
N PRO A 69 15.46 19.20 9.35
CA PRO A 69 14.08 18.94 8.98
C PRO A 69 13.91 18.96 7.46
N ASP A 70 13.01 18.14 6.95
CA ASP A 70 12.59 18.12 5.56
C ASP A 70 11.07 18.18 5.44
N LYS A 71 10.54 18.50 4.27
CA LYS A 71 9.10 18.52 4.02
C LYS A 71 8.79 17.65 2.81
N VAL A 72 7.73 16.85 2.93
CA VAL A 72 7.23 16.02 1.83
C VAL A 72 5.91 16.54 1.30
N SER A 73 5.77 16.52 -0.02
CA SER A 73 4.54 16.75 -0.77
C SER A 73 4.33 15.63 -1.79
N CYS A 74 3.07 15.35 -2.16
CA CYS A 74 2.76 14.51 -3.31
C CYS A 74 2.63 15.39 -4.54
N VAL A 75 3.31 15.03 -5.63
CA VAL A 75 3.40 15.87 -6.85
C VAL A 75 2.51 15.33 -7.96
N SER A 76 2.44 14.00 -8.07
CA SER A 76 1.65 13.31 -9.09
C SER A 76 1.44 11.84 -8.73
N ASP A 77 0.45 11.23 -9.37
CA ASP A 77 0.23 9.79 -9.38
C ASP A 77 -0.37 9.34 -10.71
N ASP A 78 -0.36 8.04 -10.97
CA ASP A 78 -0.86 7.46 -12.21
C ASP A 78 -2.39 7.21 -12.20
N ALA A 79 -2.98 7.11 -11.02
CA ALA A 79 -4.38 6.74 -10.83
C ALA A 79 -5.33 7.93 -10.77
N SER A 80 -4.84 9.14 -10.47
CA SER A 80 -5.69 10.31 -10.23
C SER A 80 -5.23 11.55 -11.01
N ALA A 81 -5.98 12.63 -10.90
CA ALA A 81 -5.61 13.92 -11.48
C ALA A 81 -4.92 14.85 -10.47
N GLN A 82 -5.06 14.59 -9.18
CA GLN A 82 -4.49 15.40 -8.10
C GLN A 82 -4.00 14.50 -6.97
N CYS A 83 -2.76 14.74 -6.54
CA CYS A 83 -2.14 14.08 -5.40
C CYS A 83 -1.76 15.12 -4.35
N GLU A 84 -2.20 14.91 -3.12
CA GLU A 84 -1.97 15.85 -2.01
C GLU A 84 -1.72 15.05 -0.71
N ILE A 85 -1.06 15.68 0.27
CA ILE A 85 -1.04 15.14 1.63
C ILE A 85 -2.13 15.83 2.45
N HIS A 86 -2.97 15.03 3.11
CA HIS A 86 -4.04 15.51 3.97
C HIS A 86 -3.80 15.08 5.42
N SER A 87 -4.36 15.87 6.34
CA SER A 87 -4.46 15.54 7.75
C SER A 87 -5.91 15.32 8.14
N MET A 88 -6.15 14.37 9.06
CA MET A 88 -7.44 14.23 9.73
C MET A 88 -7.30 14.73 11.17
N THR A 89 -8.17 15.67 11.56
CA THR A 89 -8.22 16.22 12.91
C THR A 89 -9.64 16.10 13.46
N MET A 90 -9.74 15.93 14.78
CA MET A 90 -11.03 15.97 15.48
C MET A 90 -11.26 17.39 16.01
N GLU A 91 -12.26 18.08 15.47
CA GLU A 91 -12.64 19.42 15.91
C GLU A 91 -14.13 19.42 16.33
N GLY A 92 -14.39 19.69 17.61
CA GLY A 92 -15.75 19.72 18.14
C GLY A 92 -16.52 18.40 18.01
N GLY A 93 -15.83 17.25 18.07
CA GLY A 93 -16.44 15.92 17.89
C GLY A 93 -16.66 15.53 16.43
N VAL A 94 -16.25 16.36 15.47
CA VAL A 94 -16.36 16.09 14.04
C VAL A 94 -14.96 15.85 13.43
N MET A 95 -14.83 14.80 12.68
CA MET A 95 -13.60 14.53 11.89
C MET A 95 -13.54 15.50 10.72
N LYS A 96 -12.46 16.28 10.64
CA LYS A 96 -12.20 17.20 9.53
C LYS A 96 -10.94 16.77 8.80
N MET A 97 -11.03 16.72 7.48
CA MET A 97 -9.94 16.45 6.59
C MET A 97 -9.50 17.74 5.90
N ARG A 98 -8.21 18.04 5.93
CA ARG A 98 -7.65 19.25 5.31
C ARG A 98 -6.33 18.94 4.61
N PRO A 99 -6.06 19.58 3.46
CA PRO A 99 -4.74 19.50 2.84
C PRO A 99 -3.67 20.11 3.78
N VAL A 100 -2.48 19.50 3.77
CA VAL A 100 -1.31 20.02 4.47
C VAL A 100 -0.59 20.98 3.52
N GLU A 101 -0.91 22.27 3.65
CA GLU A 101 -0.32 23.29 2.80
C GLU A 101 1.19 23.42 3.05
N GLY A 102 1.98 23.53 1.99
CA GLY A 102 3.43 23.66 2.07
C GLY A 102 4.18 22.36 2.42
N GLY A 103 3.49 21.22 2.40
CA GLY A 103 4.07 19.91 2.67
C GLY A 103 4.10 19.51 4.15
N LEU A 104 4.19 18.22 4.42
CA LEU A 104 4.28 17.64 5.76
C LEU A 104 5.72 17.69 6.24
N GLU A 105 5.97 18.44 7.31
CA GLU A 105 7.31 18.53 7.93
C GLU A 105 7.65 17.25 8.69
N ILE A 106 8.89 16.80 8.52
CA ILE A 106 9.49 15.65 9.21
C ILE A 106 10.79 16.11 9.86
N LYS A 107 10.79 16.20 11.18
CA LYS A 107 11.96 16.69 11.95
C LYS A 107 13.11 15.69 11.91
N PRO A 108 14.34 16.12 12.22
CA PRO A 108 15.48 15.22 12.35
C PRO A 108 15.20 14.09 13.35
N GLY A 109 15.44 12.85 12.94
CA GLY A 109 15.21 11.66 13.76
C GLY A 109 13.73 11.28 13.93
N GLU A 110 12.79 12.06 13.36
CA GLU A 110 11.36 11.80 13.48
C GLU A 110 10.90 10.70 12.52
N THR A 111 9.97 9.91 13.00
CA THR A 111 9.19 8.97 12.19
C THR A 111 7.73 9.40 12.18
N VAL A 112 7.20 9.72 11.01
CA VAL A 112 5.79 10.07 10.79
C VAL A 112 5.08 8.92 10.11
N THR A 113 3.97 8.45 10.70
CA THR A 113 3.14 7.40 10.12
C THR A 113 1.91 8.01 9.46
N LEU A 114 1.78 7.80 8.15
CA LEU A 114 0.58 8.10 7.39
C LEU A 114 -0.35 6.89 7.49
N ALA A 115 -1.52 7.08 8.08
CA ALA A 115 -2.46 6.00 8.41
C ALA A 115 -3.92 6.46 8.24
N PRO A 116 -4.90 5.55 8.16
CA PRO A 116 -6.30 5.88 7.86
C PRO A 116 -6.99 6.92 8.75
N SER A 117 -6.50 7.14 9.95
CA SER A 117 -7.08 8.12 10.90
C SER A 117 -6.19 9.33 11.17
N GLY A 118 -5.10 9.49 10.40
CA GLY A 118 -4.12 10.56 10.58
C GLY A 118 -3.77 11.24 9.26
N PHE A 119 -2.48 11.50 9.08
CA PHE A 119 -1.98 11.93 7.77
C PHE A 119 -2.16 10.83 6.73
N HIS A 120 -2.38 11.21 5.49
CA HIS A 120 -2.45 10.28 4.36
C HIS A 120 -2.16 11.00 3.04
N VAL A 121 -1.70 10.24 2.05
CA VAL A 121 -1.66 10.70 0.66
C VAL A 121 -3.06 10.57 0.11
N MET A 122 -3.60 11.64 -0.45
CA MET A 122 -4.93 11.68 -1.04
C MET A 122 -4.85 11.72 -2.55
N PHE A 123 -5.37 10.69 -3.21
CA PHE A 123 -5.55 10.61 -4.66
C PHE A 123 -6.93 11.15 -5.00
N ARG A 124 -7.01 12.31 -5.64
CA ARG A 124 -8.28 13.00 -5.95
C ARG A 124 -8.57 12.96 -7.45
N GLN A 125 -9.87 12.93 -7.77
CA GLN A 125 -10.33 12.81 -9.16
C GLN A 125 -9.76 11.53 -9.81
N LEU A 126 -10.04 10.40 -9.17
CA LEU A 126 -9.62 9.09 -9.67
C LEU A 126 -10.11 8.88 -11.11
N LYS A 127 -9.20 8.46 -11.99
CA LYS A 127 -9.48 8.11 -13.39
C LYS A 127 -10.22 6.77 -13.50
N HIS A 128 -9.96 5.88 -12.53
CA HIS A 128 -10.55 4.55 -12.39
C HIS A 128 -10.51 4.12 -10.92
N PRO A 129 -11.36 3.18 -10.48
CA PRO A 129 -11.29 2.63 -9.12
C PRO A 129 -9.93 2.01 -8.84
N LEU A 130 -9.46 2.10 -7.59
CA LEU A 130 -8.29 1.37 -7.12
C LEU A 130 -8.70 -0.08 -6.86
N GLU A 131 -8.12 -1.01 -7.60
CA GLU A 131 -8.47 -2.44 -7.55
C GLU A 131 -7.47 -3.20 -6.66
N GLN A 132 -7.99 -4.05 -5.75
CA GLN A 132 -7.16 -4.91 -4.91
C GLN A 132 -6.21 -5.76 -5.77
N GLY A 133 -4.96 -5.86 -5.33
CA GLY A 133 -3.90 -6.61 -6.03
C GLY A 133 -3.22 -5.82 -7.16
N LYS A 134 -3.68 -4.60 -7.46
CA LYS A 134 -2.98 -3.65 -8.34
C LYS A 134 -2.03 -2.76 -7.52
N THR A 135 -1.34 -1.88 -8.19
CA THR A 135 -0.40 -0.93 -7.59
C THR A 135 -0.69 0.47 -8.13
N VAL A 136 -0.66 1.46 -7.25
CA VAL A 136 -0.67 2.89 -7.61
C VAL A 136 0.76 3.39 -7.48
N LYS A 137 1.25 4.12 -8.47
CA LYS A 137 2.55 4.79 -8.44
C LYS A 137 2.35 6.27 -8.20
N ALA A 138 3.02 6.81 -7.20
CA ALA A 138 3.00 8.25 -6.92
C ALA A 138 4.40 8.79 -6.74
N THR A 139 4.59 10.03 -7.19
CA THR A 139 5.84 10.77 -7.05
C THR A 139 5.76 11.67 -5.83
N LEU A 140 6.62 11.42 -4.86
CA LEU A 140 6.81 12.24 -3.67
C LEU A 140 7.99 13.18 -3.89
N LYS A 141 7.85 14.42 -3.45
CA LYS A 141 8.91 15.42 -3.47
C LYS A 141 9.25 15.84 -2.04
N PHE A 142 10.50 15.72 -1.69
CA PHE A 142 11.09 16.28 -0.49
C PHE A 142 11.84 17.57 -0.83
N ASP A 143 11.76 18.57 0.03
CA ASP A 143 12.41 19.87 -0.24
C ASP A 143 13.94 19.75 -0.28
N LYS A 144 14.53 18.85 0.51
CA LYS A 144 15.98 18.65 0.60
C LYS A 144 16.45 17.31 0.05
N ALA A 145 15.75 16.22 0.40
CA ALA A 145 16.18 14.88 0.00
C ALA A 145 15.96 14.61 -1.51
N GLY A 146 15.05 15.34 -2.17
CA GLY A 146 14.78 15.18 -3.60
C GLY A 146 13.46 14.46 -3.88
N THR A 147 13.37 13.82 -5.03
CA THR A 147 12.13 13.21 -5.53
C THR A 147 12.29 11.69 -5.57
N VAL A 148 11.21 10.97 -5.25
CA VAL A 148 11.16 9.50 -5.28
C VAL A 148 9.80 9.02 -5.78
N ASP A 149 9.81 8.00 -6.64
CA ASP A 149 8.60 7.29 -7.06
C ASP A 149 8.34 6.14 -6.11
N VAL A 150 7.14 6.12 -5.54
CA VAL A 150 6.70 5.13 -4.55
C VAL A 150 5.55 4.32 -5.11
N GLU A 151 5.65 3.02 -5.00
CA GLU A 151 4.59 2.08 -5.38
C GLU A 151 3.75 1.71 -4.16
N TYR A 152 2.44 1.91 -4.26
CA TYR A 152 1.45 1.59 -3.22
C TYR A 152 0.65 0.36 -3.64
N PRO A 153 0.98 -0.85 -3.16
CA PRO A 153 0.15 -2.02 -3.36
C PRO A 153 -1.27 -1.78 -2.83
N VAL A 154 -2.27 -2.09 -3.63
CA VAL A 154 -3.67 -1.87 -3.26
C VAL A 154 -4.19 -3.08 -2.50
N MET A 155 -4.47 -2.88 -1.21
CA MET A 155 -5.04 -3.86 -0.30
C MET A 155 -6.57 -3.89 -0.38
N ALA A 156 -7.20 -4.82 0.34
CA ALA A 156 -8.66 -4.90 0.44
C ALA A 156 -9.26 -3.57 0.94
N ILE A 157 -10.51 -3.30 0.57
CA ILE A 157 -11.23 -2.06 0.91
C ILE A 157 -11.31 -1.80 2.44
N GLY A 158 -11.35 -2.85 3.25
CA GLY A 158 -11.38 -2.77 4.72
C GLY A 158 -10.02 -2.90 5.40
N ALA A 159 -8.90 -2.94 4.66
CA ALA A 159 -7.58 -3.10 5.26
C ALA A 159 -7.24 -1.93 6.20
N LEU A 160 -6.67 -2.22 7.38
CA LEU A 160 -6.25 -1.24 8.38
C LEU A 160 -4.73 -1.08 8.46
N ALA A 161 -3.98 -2.03 7.89
CA ALA A 161 -2.54 -2.07 7.87
C ALA A 161 -2.04 -2.80 6.61
N PRO A 162 -0.76 -2.61 6.20
CA PRO A 162 -0.18 -3.37 5.11
C PRO A 162 -0.19 -4.87 5.44
N GLY A 163 -0.54 -5.71 4.46
CA GLY A 163 -0.60 -7.17 4.64
C GLY A 163 -1.77 -7.71 5.45
N ALA A 164 -2.64 -6.87 6.01
CA ALA A 164 -3.85 -7.33 6.66
C ALA A 164 -4.87 -7.79 5.59
N ALA A 165 -5.13 -9.10 5.52
CA ALA A 165 -6.30 -9.60 4.83
C ALA A 165 -7.55 -8.97 5.46
N ALA A 166 -8.52 -8.53 4.65
CA ALA A 166 -9.80 -8.09 5.17
C ALA A 166 -10.38 -9.22 6.04
N ALA A 167 -10.65 -8.92 7.32
CA ALA A 167 -11.39 -9.83 8.15
C ALA A 167 -12.79 -9.98 7.54
N VAL A 168 -13.06 -11.14 6.98
CA VAL A 168 -14.39 -11.50 6.51
C VAL A 168 -15.21 -11.81 7.77
N THR A 169 -16.08 -10.92 8.15
CA THR A 169 -17.17 -11.18 9.10
C THR A 169 -18.39 -11.63 8.36
#